data_8e7464d954fa5789a9b34066b40ec779
#
_entry.id   8e7464d954fa5789a9b34066b40ec779
#
_cell.length_a   1.000
_cell.length_b   1.000
_cell.length_c   1.000
_cell.angle_alpha   90.00
_cell.angle_beta   90.00
_cell.angle_gamma   90.00
#
_symmetry.space_group_name_H-M   'P 1'
#
loop_
_entity.id
_entity.type
_entity.pdbx_description
1 polymer ?
#
loop_
_entity_poly.entity_id
_entity_poly.type
_entity_poly.pdbx_seq_one_letter_code
_entity_poly.pdbx_strand_id
1 'polypeptide(L)'
;MYITESVNIPDELERQLKRDRLVLFVGAGVSVPSGLPGFFGLAAELAGQSGHLSPAKKDADRLDYFIGRLSDDHFNTHEITKKIFQEKQPAANSEHAAVMALATACKTPRIITTNYDNLLAEAADEQGLDYGEQYFAPALPLGRDFKGLVHLHGSILRPSKNMVLDDKDFGKAYFTDGWATRFLTEVFANYTVLFIGYSVNDPVIRYLSLGLHSNGPKHFIFLGHDNEEPKDHYETTLANFEHLQFQTIEYPVQNGSHQALIDALNAWAEHETQSVPDYIRKTKELVEAGIPQTQHDTDSLLSELSTPSGLDTFIQTAKEPIWINWLYEQKRYSTLFDGTEPQTPQQRQLLNWITRICNINFNSESITLQYIKLCQQRLSDYAFQSFSTSAIQPSNDGTPKKALQAFLSTSIKDKTMPYMPHDSLLCGFEDQFRASNIVWEAALRPFLEFDRSSKFYEPDPVPFSSGEKPDVNVSWNIPSSFGQG
;
A
#
# COMPACT_ATOMS: atom_id res chain seq x y z
N MET A 1 3.74 2.18 -1.60
CA MET A 1 3.43 1.47 -2.88
C MET A 1 2.21 0.59 -2.70
N TYR A 2 1.17 0.73 -3.54
CA TYR A 2 0.07 -0.24 -3.55
C TYR A 2 0.52 -1.51 -4.28
N ILE A 3 0.56 -2.61 -3.57
CA ILE A 3 0.98 -3.89 -4.15
C ILE A 3 -0.22 -4.69 -4.68
N THR A 4 -1.38 -4.53 -4.05
CA THR A 4 -2.69 -4.94 -4.55
C THR A 4 -3.65 -3.76 -4.45
N GLU A 5 -4.89 -3.89 -4.90
CA GLU A 5 -5.89 -2.83 -4.78
C GLU A 5 -6.17 -2.46 -3.31
N SER A 6 -6.09 -3.43 -2.42
CA SER A 6 -6.46 -3.29 -1.01
C SER A 6 -5.29 -3.15 -0.04
N VAL A 7 -4.05 -3.40 -0.48
CA VAL A 7 -2.87 -3.40 0.41
C VAL A 7 -1.81 -2.44 -0.07
N ASN A 8 -1.46 -1.49 0.79
CA ASN A 8 -0.43 -0.49 0.54
C ASN A 8 0.82 -0.76 1.38
N ILE A 9 1.92 -1.11 0.72
CA ILE A 9 3.22 -1.27 1.37
C ILE A 9 3.85 0.11 1.56
N PRO A 10 4.19 0.53 2.79
CA PRO A 10 4.84 1.80 3.05
C PRO A 10 6.18 1.93 2.31
N ASP A 11 6.45 3.09 1.72
CA ASP A 11 7.68 3.35 0.96
C ASP A 11 8.95 3.14 1.82
N GLU A 12 8.86 3.34 3.13
CA GLU A 12 9.96 3.06 4.05
C GLU A 12 10.30 1.57 4.06
N LEU A 13 9.29 0.71 4.13
CA LEU A 13 9.47 -0.74 4.18
C LEU A 13 10.07 -1.26 2.86
N GLU A 14 9.61 -0.76 1.72
CA GLU A 14 10.18 -1.06 0.40
C GLU A 14 11.65 -0.61 0.32
N ARG A 15 11.96 0.59 0.81
CA ARG A 15 13.35 1.08 0.84
C ARG A 15 14.26 0.19 1.70
N GLN A 16 13.76 -0.32 2.83
CA GLN A 16 14.56 -1.19 3.70
C GLN A 16 14.77 -2.57 3.07
N LEU A 17 13.79 -3.10 2.35
CA LEU A 17 13.96 -4.32 1.56
C LEU A 17 15.07 -4.14 0.50
N LYS A 18 15.02 -3.07 -0.29
CA LYS A 18 16.04 -2.74 -1.31
C LYS A 18 17.44 -2.49 -0.74
N ARG A 19 17.53 -2.06 0.52
CA ARG A 19 18.80 -1.88 1.26
C ARG A 19 19.29 -3.16 1.93
N ASP A 20 18.62 -4.28 1.72
CA ASP A 20 18.92 -5.56 2.38
C ASP A 20 18.82 -5.50 3.91
N ARG A 21 17.82 -4.73 4.42
CA ARG A 21 17.61 -4.50 5.84
C ARG A 21 16.22 -4.93 6.34
N LEU A 22 15.58 -5.86 5.65
CA LEU A 22 14.28 -6.42 6.05
C LEU A 22 14.48 -7.76 6.74
N VAL A 23 13.73 -7.97 7.82
CA VAL A 23 13.55 -9.25 8.52
C VAL A 23 12.06 -9.55 8.60
N LEU A 24 11.65 -10.74 8.21
CA LEU A 24 10.29 -11.23 8.40
C LEU A 24 10.19 -11.94 9.76
N PHE A 25 9.25 -11.52 10.59
CA PHE A 25 9.01 -12.11 11.91
C PHE A 25 7.63 -12.77 11.91
N VAL A 26 7.62 -14.11 11.97
CA VAL A 26 6.44 -14.94 11.66
C VAL A 26 5.89 -15.60 12.91
N GLY A 27 4.61 -15.37 13.19
CA GLY A 27 3.89 -15.90 14.34
C GLY A 27 2.93 -17.04 14.02
N ALA A 28 2.26 -17.54 15.06
CA ALA A 28 1.39 -18.71 14.98
C ALA A 28 0.17 -18.53 14.04
N GLY A 29 -0.24 -17.29 13.76
CA GLY A 29 -1.36 -17.02 12.86
C GLY A 29 -1.25 -17.68 11.51
N VAL A 30 -0.03 -17.73 10.92
CA VAL A 30 0.21 -18.37 9.62
C VAL A 30 0.04 -19.89 9.63
N SER A 31 0.15 -20.53 10.80
CA SER A 31 0.01 -22.00 10.96
C SER A 31 -1.39 -22.45 11.38
N VAL A 32 -2.25 -21.50 11.79
CA VAL A 32 -3.65 -21.80 12.17
C VAL A 32 -4.45 -22.45 11.04
N PRO A 33 -4.36 -21.98 9.77
CA PRO A 33 -5.04 -22.63 8.64
C PRO A 33 -4.56 -24.07 8.38
N SER A 34 -3.36 -24.43 8.83
CA SER A 34 -2.85 -25.81 8.78
C SER A 34 -3.36 -26.71 9.91
N GLY A 35 -4.31 -26.22 10.74
CA GLY A 35 -4.90 -26.96 11.85
C GLY A 35 -4.06 -26.94 13.15
N LEU A 36 -2.98 -26.15 13.18
CA LEU A 36 -2.19 -25.97 14.41
C LEU A 36 -2.86 -24.93 15.33
N PRO A 37 -2.77 -25.12 16.66
CA PRO A 37 -3.33 -24.15 17.59
C PRO A 37 -2.42 -22.90 17.66
N GLY A 38 -3.05 -21.71 17.75
CA GLY A 38 -2.38 -20.56 18.31
C GLY A 38 -2.10 -20.74 19.80
N PHE A 39 -1.37 -19.83 20.44
CA PHE A 39 -0.89 -20.00 21.82
C PHE A 39 -2.01 -20.20 22.84
N PHE A 40 -3.15 -19.50 22.66
CA PHE A 40 -4.33 -19.71 23.50
C PHE A 40 -4.94 -21.12 23.30
N GLY A 41 -5.06 -21.56 22.06
CA GLY A 41 -5.56 -22.91 21.72
C GLY A 41 -4.68 -24.01 22.28
N LEU A 42 -3.35 -23.82 22.22
CA LEU A 42 -2.37 -24.75 22.81
C LEU A 42 -2.54 -24.84 24.32
N ALA A 43 -2.65 -23.70 25.01
CA ALA A 43 -2.87 -23.69 26.45
C ALA A 43 -4.18 -24.40 26.85
N ALA A 44 -5.24 -24.25 26.06
CA ALA A 44 -6.51 -24.93 26.26
C ALA A 44 -6.39 -26.45 26.02
N GLU A 45 -5.69 -26.90 24.99
CA GLU A 45 -5.42 -28.32 24.73
C GLU A 45 -4.60 -28.98 25.85
N LEU A 46 -3.56 -28.29 26.34
CA LEU A 46 -2.76 -28.75 27.47
C LEU A 46 -3.57 -28.87 28.74
N ALA A 47 -4.43 -27.89 29.04
CA ALA A 47 -5.35 -27.95 30.17
C ALA A 47 -6.29 -29.14 30.08
N GLY A 48 -6.90 -29.40 28.91
CA GLY A 48 -7.77 -30.54 28.68
C GLY A 48 -7.07 -31.89 28.93
N GLN A 49 -5.83 -32.04 28.47
CA GLN A 49 -5.05 -33.27 28.68
C GLN A 49 -4.56 -33.44 30.13
N SER A 50 -4.36 -32.34 30.86
CA SER A 50 -4.00 -32.39 32.29
C SER A 50 -5.20 -32.48 33.24
N GLY A 51 -6.44 -32.47 32.72
CA GLY A 51 -7.65 -32.47 33.53
C GLY A 51 -7.96 -31.12 34.20
N HIS A 52 -7.36 -30.05 33.75
CA HIS A 52 -7.60 -28.69 34.24
C HIS A 52 -8.64 -27.97 33.38
N LEU A 53 -9.21 -26.89 33.92
CA LEU A 53 -10.06 -26.00 33.15
C LEU A 53 -9.24 -25.18 32.14
N SER A 54 -9.80 -25.00 30.96
CA SER A 54 -9.19 -24.13 29.93
C SER A 54 -9.00 -22.70 30.45
N PRO A 55 -7.97 -21.96 29.97
CA PRO A 55 -7.76 -20.58 30.37
C PRO A 55 -8.98 -19.73 29.97
N ALA A 56 -9.36 -18.79 30.83
CA ALA A 56 -10.42 -17.84 30.50
C ALA A 56 -9.91 -16.76 29.51
N LYS A 57 -10.76 -16.20 28.65
CA LYS A 57 -10.35 -15.13 27.73
C LYS A 57 -9.67 -13.93 28.39
N LYS A 58 -10.05 -13.60 29.64
CA LYS A 58 -9.41 -12.55 30.45
C LYS A 58 -7.96 -12.85 30.84
N ASP A 59 -7.53 -14.11 30.75
CA ASP A 59 -6.17 -14.55 31.12
C ASP A 59 -5.27 -14.70 29.85
N ALA A 60 -5.75 -14.27 28.71
CA ALA A 60 -5.05 -14.40 27.41
C ALA A 60 -3.66 -13.71 27.39
N ASP A 61 -3.44 -12.72 28.23
CA ASP A 61 -2.18 -12.01 28.38
C ASP A 61 -1.16 -12.71 29.30
N ARG A 62 -1.53 -13.84 29.93
CA ARG A 62 -0.74 -14.59 30.92
C ARG A 62 -0.72 -16.09 30.66
N LEU A 63 -0.78 -16.48 29.38
CA LEU A 63 -0.83 -17.91 29.00
C LEU A 63 0.47 -18.65 29.32
N ASP A 64 1.59 -17.99 29.26
CA ASP A 64 2.89 -18.49 29.69
C ASP A 64 2.87 -18.92 31.18
N TYR A 65 2.36 -18.07 32.05
CA TYR A 65 2.16 -18.37 33.46
C TYR A 65 1.14 -19.50 33.68
N PHE A 66 0.04 -19.50 32.91
CA PHE A 66 -0.95 -20.57 32.98
C PHE A 66 -0.34 -21.94 32.68
N ILE A 67 0.45 -22.04 31.61
CA ILE A 67 1.16 -23.27 31.23
C ILE A 67 2.20 -23.67 32.30
N GLY A 68 2.92 -22.69 32.88
CA GLY A 68 3.85 -22.92 33.95
C GLY A 68 3.22 -23.59 35.18
N ARG A 69 1.99 -23.21 35.52
CA ARG A 69 1.23 -23.88 36.60
C ARG A 69 0.92 -25.34 36.31
N LEU A 70 0.59 -25.68 35.05
CA LEU A 70 0.37 -27.06 34.62
C LEU A 70 1.68 -27.88 34.77
N SER A 71 2.82 -27.29 34.48
CA SER A 71 4.14 -27.91 34.63
C SER A 71 4.48 -28.19 36.10
N ASP A 72 4.07 -27.31 37.03
CA ASP A 72 4.30 -27.47 38.46
C ASP A 72 3.53 -28.68 39.04
N ASP A 73 2.41 -29.05 38.42
CA ASP A 73 1.60 -30.23 38.77
C ASP A 73 2.18 -31.56 38.21
N HIS A 74 3.46 -31.59 37.87
CA HIS A 74 4.17 -32.74 37.27
C HIS A 74 3.67 -33.16 35.89
N PHE A 75 2.96 -32.27 35.20
CA PHE A 75 2.52 -32.48 33.83
C PHE A 75 3.61 -32.01 32.85
N ASN A 76 4.11 -32.92 32.00
CA ASN A 76 5.18 -32.58 31.07
C ASN A 76 4.66 -31.82 29.85
N THR A 77 4.39 -30.53 30.05
CA THR A 77 3.82 -29.63 29.02
C THR A 77 4.63 -29.62 27.74
N HIS A 78 5.95 -29.68 27.79
CA HIS A 78 6.84 -29.65 26.63
C HIS A 78 6.72 -30.90 25.75
N GLU A 79 6.77 -32.11 26.36
CA GLU A 79 6.61 -33.35 25.60
C GLU A 79 5.19 -33.47 25.02
N ILE A 80 4.21 -33.03 25.76
CA ILE A 80 2.82 -33.07 25.32
C ILE A 80 2.58 -32.05 24.19
N THR A 81 3.14 -30.84 24.28
CA THR A 81 3.12 -29.86 23.16
C THR A 81 3.72 -30.47 21.90
N LYS A 82 4.92 -31.06 22.01
CA LYS A 82 5.56 -31.72 20.87
C LYS A 82 4.67 -32.82 20.26
N LYS A 83 4.03 -33.62 21.10
CA LYS A 83 3.11 -34.68 20.68
C LYS A 83 1.85 -34.13 19.98
N ILE A 84 1.25 -33.06 20.50
CA ILE A 84 0.10 -32.37 19.89
C ILE A 84 0.44 -31.96 18.46
N PHE A 85 1.57 -31.30 18.24
CA PHE A 85 1.99 -30.85 16.92
C PHE A 85 2.30 -32.02 15.96
N GLN A 86 2.88 -33.10 16.47
CA GLN A 86 3.17 -34.29 15.64
C GLN A 86 1.89 -35.07 15.26
N GLU A 87 0.94 -35.20 16.17
CA GLU A 87 -0.30 -35.94 15.92
C GLU A 87 -1.23 -35.23 14.95
N LYS A 88 -1.21 -33.90 14.89
CA LYS A 88 -2.02 -33.12 13.93
C LYS A 88 -1.56 -33.27 12.48
N GLN A 89 -0.34 -33.74 12.24
CA GLN A 89 0.24 -33.91 10.90
C GLN A 89 -0.03 -32.73 9.96
N PRO A 90 0.28 -31.50 10.39
CA PRO A 90 -0.02 -30.33 9.59
C PRO A 90 0.79 -30.34 8.29
N ALA A 91 0.23 -29.73 7.23
CA ALA A 91 0.95 -29.45 5.99
C ALA A 91 1.14 -27.95 5.81
N ALA A 92 2.18 -27.56 5.09
CA ALA A 92 2.37 -26.17 4.70
C ALA A 92 1.15 -25.67 3.91
N ASN A 93 0.80 -24.40 4.10
CA ASN A 93 -0.31 -23.75 3.44
C ASN A 93 0.16 -22.57 2.57
N SER A 94 -0.78 -21.91 1.89
CA SER A 94 -0.49 -20.78 1.00
C SER A 94 0.11 -19.57 1.72
N GLU A 95 -0.16 -19.36 3.02
CA GLU A 95 0.47 -18.28 3.78
C GLU A 95 1.97 -18.56 4.02
N HIS A 96 2.32 -19.80 4.39
CA HIS A 96 3.73 -20.20 4.50
C HIS A 96 4.47 -20.02 3.18
N ALA A 97 3.83 -20.46 2.09
CA ALA A 97 4.36 -20.35 0.74
C ALA A 97 4.61 -18.88 0.34
N ALA A 98 3.65 -18.00 0.60
CA ALA A 98 3.76 -16.57 0.28
C ALA A 98 4.83 -15.86 1.14
N VAL A 99 4.93 -16.20 2.44
CA VAL A 99 5.97 -15.67 3.32
C VAL A 99 7.35 -16.06 2.82
N MET A 100 7.55 -17.33 2.44
CA MET A 100 8.85 -17.82 1.96
C MET A 100 9.20 -17.26 0.58
N ALA A 101 8.21 -17.08 -0.31
CA ALA A 101 8.40 -16.41 -1.58
C ALA A 101 8.91 -14.98 -1.39
N LEU A 102 8.30 -14.18 -0.49
CA LEU A 102 8.77 -12.84 -0.19
C LEU A 102 10.16 -12.85 0.46
N ALA A 103 10.41 -13.77 1.41
CA ALA A 103 11.70 -13.86 2.07
C ALA A 103 12.84 -14.12 1.09
N THR A 104 12.64 -15.01 0.12
CA THR A 104 13.64 -15.38 -0.87
C THR A 104 13.74 -14.39 -2.04
N ALA A 105 12.74 -13.54 -2.24
CA ALA A 105 12.83 -12.39 -3.13
C ALA A 105 13.75 -11.29 -2.57
N CYS A 106 13.99 -11.26 -1.24
CA CYS A 106 15.00 -10.39 -0.63
C CYS A 106 16.41 -10.85 -1.03
N LYS A 107 17.34 -9.90 -1.15
CA LYS A 107 18.74 -10.21 -1.44
C LYS A 107 19.34 -11.20 -0.44
N THR A 108 19.02 -11.04 0.84
CA THR A 108 19.40 -11.97 1.91
C THR A 108 18.16 -12.37 2.69
N PRO A 109 17.66 -13.60 2.53
CA PRO A 109 16.53 -14.11 3.32
C PRO A 109 16.83 -14.07 4.82
N ARG A 110 16.00 -13.39 5.59
CA ARG A 110 16.07 -13.32 7.05
C ARG A 110 14.69 -13.51 7.64
N ILE A 111 14.47 -14.69 8.22
CA ILE A 111 13.19 -15.07 8.80
C ILE A 111 13.41 -15.45 10.27
N ILE A 112 12.57 -14.92 11.13
CA ILE A 112 12.50 -15.31 12.54
C ILE A 112 11.09 -15.84 12.78
N THR A 113 10.97 -16.97 13.45
CA THR A 113 9.68 -17.48 13.87
C THR A 113 9.67 -17.90 15.34
N THR A 114 8.54 -17.70 15.99
CA THR A 114 8.25 -18.25 17.32
C THR A 114 7.47 -19.55 17.24
N ASN A 115 7.08 -19.98 16.04
CA ASN A 115 6.36 -21.22 15.82
C ASN A 115 7.25 -22.42 16.10
N TYR A 116 6.68 -23.47 16.67
CA TYR A 116 7.38 -24.72 16.96
C TYR A 116 7.41 -25.67 15.77
N ASP A 117 6.50 -25.48 14.79
CA ASP A 117 6.43 -26.28 13.57
C ASP A 117 7.57 -25.96 12.59
N ASN A 118 7.65 -26.73 11.50
CA ASN A 118 8.64 -26.58 10.43
C ASN A 118 8.02 -26.17 9.10
N LEU A 119 6.76 -25.70 9.10
CA LEU A 119 5.97 -25.51 7.88
C LEU A 119 6.54 -24.42 6.95
N LEU A 120 7.22 -23.42 7.47
CA LEU A 120 7.94 -22.44 6.65
C LEU A 120 9.06 -23.11 5.82
N ALA A 121 9.85 -23.96 6.44
CA ALA A 121 10.92 -24.67 5.73
C ALA A 121 10.34 -25.66 4.70
N GLU A 122 9.29 -26.39 5.08
CA GLU A 122 8.59 -27.32 4.17
C GLU A 122 8.02 -26.57 2.95
N ALA A 123 7.38 -25.41 3.16
CA ALA A 123 6.88 -24.57 2.07
C ALA A 123 7.99 -24.06 1.14
N ALA A 124 9.16 -23.75 1.66
CA ALA A 124 10.31 -23.36 0.85
C ALA A 124 10.86 -24.54 0.04
N ASP A 125 10.98 -25.71 0.67
CA ASP A 125 11.46 -26.93 0.01
C ASP A 125 10.53 -27.36 -1.12
N GLU A 126 9.21 -27.31 -0.92
CA GLU A 126 8.20 -27.59 -1.93
C GLU A 126 8.29 -26.67 -3.16
N GLN A 127 8.69 -25.41 -2.95
CA GLN A 127 8.86 -24.42 -4.00
C GLN A 127 10.30 -24.39 -4.57
N GLY A 128 11.22 -25.16 -4.03
CA GLY A 128 12.63 -25.14 -4.41
C GLY A 128 13.36 -23.83 -4.10
N LEU A 129 12.96 -23.13 -3.01
CA LEU A 129 13.50 -21.83 -2.61
C LEU A 129 14.72 -21.99 -1.70
N ASP A 130 15.80 -21.26 -1.96
CA ASP A 130 16.98 -21.19 -1.10
C ASP A 130 16.86 -20.04 -0.08
N TYR A 131 16.49 -20.38 1.14
CA TYR A 131 16.44 -19.44 2.26
C TYR A 131 17.69 -19.46 3.16
N GLY A 132 18.64 -20.36 2.92
CA GLY A 132 19.86 -20.51 3.70
C GLY A 132 19.76 -21.54 4.82
N GLU A 133 20.24 -21.23 6.01
CA GLU A 133 20.33 -22.18 7.14
C GLU A 133 19.14 -22.09 8.10
N GLN A 134 18.89 -23.17 8.85
CA GLN A 134 17.97 -23.17 9.99
C GLN A 134 18.75 -23.10 11.32
N TYR A 135 18.34 -22.16 12.16
CA TYR A 135 18.90 -21.97 13.50
C TYR A 135 17.82 -22.25 14.55
N PHE A 136 18.21 -22.91 15.62
CA PHE A 136 17.29 -23.33 16.68
C PHE A 136 17.78 -22.84 18.02
N ALA A 137 16.89 -22.20 18.79
CA ALA A 137 17.19 -21.81 20.15
C ALA A 137 17.67 -22.99 21.01
N PRO A 138 18.59 -22.75 21.95
CA PRO A 138 19.19 -21.47 22.31
C PRO A 138 20.44 -21.08 21.48
N ALA A 139 20.85 -21.91 20.51
CA ALA A 139 22.03 -21.67 19.66
C ALA A 139 21.62 -20.81 18.43
N LEU A 140 21.53 -19.51 18.63
CA LEU A 140 21.14 -18.54 17.61
C LEU A 140 22.36 -17.95 16.87
N PRO A 141 22.19 -17.46 15.65
CA PRO A 141 23.22 -16.73 14.92
C PRO A 141 23.46 -15.34 15.55
N LEU A 142 24.39 -14.56 14.99
CA LEU A 142 24.52 -13.16 15.36
C LEU A 142 23.35 -12.36 14.78
N GLY A 143 22.64 -11.63 15.63
CA GLY A 143 21.45 -10.88 15.22
C GLY A 143 21.73 -9.74 14.23
N ARG A 144 22.96 -9.24 14.18
CA ARG A 144 23.41 -8.19 13.25
C ARG A 144 23.74 -8.71 11.84
N ASP A 145 23.97 -10.02 11.68
CA ASP A 145 24.36 -10.61 10.40
C ASP A 145 23.98 -12.10 10.37
N PHE A 146 22.85 -12.42 9.74
CA PHE A 146 22.42 -13.80 9.52
C PHE A 146 21.68 -13.93 8.20
N LYS A 147 21.70 -15.14 7.64
CA LYS A 147 20.88 -15.57 6.50
C LYS A 147 20.18 -16.87 6.91
N GLY A 148 18.87 -16.92 6.80
CA GLY A 148 18.12 -18.13 7.04
C GLY A 148 16.91 -17.98 7.95
N LEU A 149 16.43 -19.11 8.44
CA LEU A 149 15.26 -19.27 9.29
C LEU A 149 15.68 -19.52 10.74
N VAL A 150 15.27 -18.64 11.66
CA VAL A 150 15.56 -18.71 13.08
C VAL A 150 14.32 -19.13 13.86
N HIS A 151 14.34 -20.30 14.47
CA HIS A 151 13.32 -20.77 15.41
C HIS A 151 13.64 -20.22 16.81
N LEU A 152 13.14 -19.03 17.10
CA LEU A 152 13.44 -18.26 18.31
C LEU A 152 12.98 -18.96 19.60
N HIS A 153 11.86 -19.66 19.56
CA HIS A 153 11.32 -20.39 20.71
C HIS A 153 11.55 -21.91 20.63
N GLY A 154 12.51 -22.35 19.83
CA GLY A 154 12.76 -23.77 19.60
C GLY A 154 11.85 -24.39 18.55
N SER A 155 11.88 -25.71 18.41
CA SER A 155 11.11 -26.43 17.39
C SER A 155 10.83 -27.86 17.82
N ILE A 156 9.74 -28.45 17.32
CA ILE A 156 9.41 -29.88 17.48
C ILE A 156 10.49 -30.81 16.87
N LEU A 157 11.34 -30.29 15.98
CA LEU A 157 12.48 -31.04 15.41
C LEU A 157 13.63 -31.25 16.41
N ARG A 158 13.61 -30.54 17.51
CA ARG A 158 14.66 -30.56 18.56
C ARG A 158 14.10 -31.15 19.85
N PRO A 159 14.95 -31.42 20.84
CA PRO A 159 14.48 -31.86 22.16
C PRO A 159 13.47 -30.88 22.76
N SER A 160 12.34 -31.38 23.23
CA SER A 160 11.21 -30.59 23.75
C SER A 160 11.62 -29.59 24.82
N LYS A 161 12.59 -29.96 25.70
CA LYS A 161 13.15 -29.10 26.74
C LYS A 161 13.82 -27.81 26.26
N ASN A 162 14.04 -27.68 24.95
CA ASN A 162 14.60 -26.47 24.33
C ASN A 162 13.52 -25.52 23.84
N MET A 163 12.25 -25.89 23.95
CA MET A 163 11.12 -25.02 23.56
C MET A 163 10.89 -23.98 24.66
N VAL A 164 10.61 -22.75 24.28
CA VAL A 164 10.21 -21.67 25.18
C VAL A 164 8.68 -21.66 25.22
N LEU A 165 8.11 -22.21 26.30
CA LEU A 165 6.69 -22.50 26.37
C LEU A 165 6.01 -21.88 27.60
N ASP A 166 6.64 -21.95 28.76
CA ASP A 166 6.07 -21.45 30.02
C ASP A 166 6.85 -20.22 30.55
N ASP A 167 6.37 -19.60 31.59
CA ASP A 167 6.94 -18.38 32.19
C ASP A 167 8.39 -18.56 32.65
N LYS A 168 8.80 -19.77 33.07
CA LYS A 168 10.18 -20.09 33.46
C LYS A 168 11.07 -20.10 32.22
N ASP A 169 10.62 -20.66 31.12
CA ASP A 169 11.35 -20.66 29.85
C ASP A 169 11.50 -19.25 29.29
N PHE A 170 10.43 -18.45 29.33
CA PHE A 170 10.51 -17.03 28.96
C PHE A 170 11.48 -16.28 29.87
N GLY A 171 11.40 -16.50 31.19
CA GLY A 171 12.34 -15.93 32.15
C GLY A 171 13.78 -16.29 31.81
N LYS A 172 14.04 -17.54 31.45
CA LYS A 172 15.37 -18.01 31.06
C LYS A 172 15.82 -17.41 29.72
N ALA A 173 15.01 -17.50 28.69
CA ALA A 173 15.34 -17.03 27.35
C ALA A 173 15.58 -15.52 27.28
N TYR A 174 14.77 -14.73 27.98
CA TYR A 174 14.76 -13.28 27.87
C TYR A 174 15.50 -12.55 29.00
N PHE A 175 15.67 -13.17 30.21
CA PHE A 175 16.28 -12.51 31.37
C PHE A 175 17.54 -13.20 31.87
N THR A 176 17.46 -14.45 32.39
CA THR A 176 18.61 -15.04 33.09
C THR A 176 19.74 -15.47 32.15
N ASP A 177 19.45 -16.26 31.13
CA ASP A 177 20.40 -16.60 30.07
C ASP A 177 20.42 -15.49 29.01
N GLY A 178 19.30 -14.82 28.77
CA GLY A 178 19.14 -13.63 27.95
C GLY A 178 19.55 -13.78 26.48
N TRP A 179 19.59 -15.02 25.96
CA TRP A 179 20.01 -15.24 24.56
C TRP A 179 19.00 -14.68 23.55
N ALA A 180 17.71 -14.75 23.84
CA ALA A 180 16.67 -14.17 22.98
C ALA A 180 16.78 -12.63 22.97
N THR A 181 16.93 -12.01 24.14
CA THR A 181 17.09 -10.55 24.26
C THR A 181 18.34 -10.06 23.52
N ARG A 182 19.49 -10.74 23.69
CA ARG A 182 20.71 -10.35 22.97
C ARG A 182 20.55 -10.41 21.46
N PHE A 183 19.97 -11.50 20.95
CA PHE A 183 19.72 -11.67 19.52
C PHE A 183 18.77 -10.59 18.99
N LEU A 184 17.64 -10.41 19.66
CA LEU A 184 16.61 -9.46 19.21
C LEU A 184 17.06 -7.99 19.33
N THR A 185 17.85 -7.64 20.34
CA THR A 185 18.43 -6.29 20.45
C THR A 185 19.29 -5.95 19.23
N GLU A 186 20.11 -6.91 18.77
CA GLU A 186 20.88 -6.71 17.55
C GLU A 186 20.00 -6.65 16.29
N VAL A 187 18.97 -7.49 16.20
CA VAL A 187 18.02 -7.47 15.08
C VAL A 187 17.30 -6.12 15.00
N PHE A 188 16.70 -5.67 16.09
CA PHE A 188 15.94 -4.42 16.11
C PHE A 188 16.81 -3.16 15.92
N ALA A 189 18.08 -3.22 16.32
CA ALA A 189 18.99 -2.10 16.11
C ALA A 189 19.45 -1.96 14.63
N ASN A 190 19.48 -3.06 13.87
CA ASN A 190 20.09 -3.08 12.55
C ASN A 190 19.08 -3.24 11.40
N TYR A 191 17.89 -3.78 11.67
CA TYR A 191 16.90 -4.13 10.64
C TYR A 191 15.53 -3.54 10.92
N THR A 192 14.79 -3.28 9.86
CA THR A 192 13.35 -3.13 9.92
C THR A 192 12.72 -4.51 9.97
N VAL A 193 11.83 -4.72 10.93
CA VAL A 193 11.15 -6.01 11.13
C VAL A 193 9.70 -5.88 10.69
N LEU A 194 9.26 -6.83 9.87
CA LEU A 194 7.87 -6.98 9.43
C LEU A 194 7.24 -8.19 10.11
N PHE A 195 6.25 -7.94 10.93
CA PHE A 195 5.52 -8.96 11.68
C PHE A 195 4.34 -9.48 10.87
N ILE A 196 4.21 -10.83 10.81
CA ILE A 196 3.17 -11.54 10.06
C ILE A 196 2.59 -12.62 10.96
N GLY A 197 1.25 -12.71 11.06
CA GLY A 197 0.57 -13.74 11.85
C GLY A 197 0.64 -13.53 13.36
N TYR A 198 0.71 -12.28 13.82
CA TYR A 198 0.64 -11.90 15.24
C TYR A 198 -0.64 -11.15 15.59
N SER A 199 -1.06 -11.28 16.83
CA SER A 199 -2.11 -10.45 17.44
C SER A 199 -1.54 -9.58 18.57
N VAL A 200 -2.25 -8.52 18.94
CA VAL A 200 -1.90 -7.64 20.07
C VAL A 200 -1.73 -8.41 21.38
N ASN A 201 -2.53 -9.46 21.55
CA ASN A 201 -2.55 -10.27 22.78
C ASN A 201 -1.44 -11.34 22.84
N ASP A 202 -0.60 -11.41 21.80
CA ASP A 202 0.51 -12.35 21.79
C ASP A 202 1.57 -11.94 22.86
N PRO A 203 1.91 -12.83 23.82
CA PRO A 203 2.91 -12.53 24.84
C PRO A 203 4.25 -12.07 24.24
N VAL A 204 4.61 -12.61 23.09
CA VAL A 204 5.84 -12.26 22.37
C VAL A 204 5.86 -10.79 22.00
N ILE A 205 4.78 -10.25 21.45
CA ILE A 205 4.67 -8.83 21.08
C ILE A 205 4.92 -7.94 22.31
N ARG A 206 4.36 -8.30 23.47
CA ARG A 206 4.58 -7.55 24.71
C ARG A 206 6.04 -7.58 25.17
N TYR A 207 6.71 -8.72 25.15
CA TYR A 207 8.12 -8.82 25.53
C TYR A 207 9.03 -8.10 24.52
N LEU A 208 8.71 -8.16 23.23
CA LEU A 208 9.46 -7.50 22.18
C LEU A 208 9.35 -5.98 22.25
N SER A 209 8.16 -5.45 22.51
CA SER A 209 7.91 -3.99 22.59
C SER A 209 8.75 -3.31 23.67
N LEU A 210 9.07 -4.02 24.74
CA LEU A 210 9.96 -3.51 25.80
C LEU A 210 11.41 -3.29 25.32
N GLY A 211 11.81 -3.96 24.24
CA GLY A 211 13.14 -3.83 23.62
C GLY A 211 13.19 -2.84 22.46
N LEU A 212 12.04 -2.31 22.00
CA LEU A 212 11.99 -1.36 20.89
C LEU A 212 12.47 0.02 21.35
N HIS A 213 13.44 0.58 20.67
CA HIS A 213 13.99 1.90 20.98
C HIS A 213 13.29 2.96 20.12
N SER A 214 12.86 4.05 20.72
CA SER A 214 12.18 5.18 20.05
C SER A 214 12.98 5.85 18.92
N ASN A 215 14.28 5.62 18.85
CA ASN A 215 15.18 6.18 17.84
C ASN A 215 15.74 5.12 16.86
N GLY A 216 15.22 3.89 16.89
CA GLY A 216 15.64 2.79 16.01
C GLY A 216 14.92 2.78 14.65
N PRO A 217 15.18 1.75 13.82
CA PRO A 217 14.39 1.48 12.65
C PRO A 217 12.89 1.33 12.98
N LYS A 218 12.02 1.74 12.07
CA LYS A 218 10.58 1.51 12.23
C LYS A 218 10.26 0.03 12.00
N HIS A 219 9.31 -0.49 12.77
CA HIS A 219 8.84 -1.86 12.63
C HIS A 219 7.39 -1.87 12.17
N PHE A 220 7.01 -2.87 11.39
CA PHE A 220 5.72 -2.95 10.74
C PHE A 220 5.02 -4.25 11.11
N ILE A 221 3.69 -4.23 11.08
CA ILE A 221 2.87 -5.42 11.32
C ILE A 221 1.68 -5.46 10.37
N PHE A 222 1.42 -6.61 9.76
CA PHE A 222 0.20 -6.83 9.01
C PHE A 222 -0.97 -7.03 9.98
N LEU A 223 -2.03 -6.24 9.77
CA LEU A 223 -3.25 -6.29 10.57
C LEU A 223 -4.46 -6.55 9.67
N GLY A 224 -5.11 -7.69 9.89
CA GLY A 224 -6.36 -8.03 9.22
C GLY A 224 -7.51 -7.19 9.76
N HIS A 225 -8.33 -6.65 8.87
CA HIS A 225 -9.53 -5.89 9.18
C HIS A 225 -10.75 -6.59 8.60
N ASP A 226 -11.69 -6.99 9.47
CA ASP A 226 -12.98 -7.53 9.08
C ASP A 226 -14.04 -6.42 9.15
N ASN A 227 -14.77 -6.20 8.07
CA ASN A 227 -15.82 -5.19 8.01
C ASN A 227 -17.00 -5.49 8.97
N GLU A 228 -17.13 -6.73 9.45
CA GLU A 228 -18.13 -7.12 10.43
C GLU A 228 -17.67 -6.91 11.89
N GLU A 229 -16.39 -6.64 12.10
CA GLU A 229 -15.84 -6.35 13.42
C GLU A 229 -16.37 -5.00 13.95
N PRO A 230 -16.75 -4.91 15.24
CA PRO A 230 -17.11 -3.64 15.84
C PRO A 230 -15.97 -2.60 15.69
N LYS A 231 -16.30 -1.44 15.14
CA LYS A 231 -15.33 -0.38 14.85
C LYS A 231 -14.48 0.00 16.08
N ASP A 232 -15.10 0.10 17.23
CA ASP A 232 -14.41 0.44 18.50
C ASP A 232 -13.33 -0.59 18.88
N HIS A 233 -13.57 -1.87 18.55
CA HIS A 233 -12.59 -2.93 18.83
C HIS A 233 -11.38 -2.83 17.90
N TYR A 234 -11.63 -2.57 16.64
CA TYR A 234 -10.57 -2.37 15.63
C TYR A 234 -9.73 -1.13 15.94
N GLU A 235 -10.37 0.02 16.23
CA GLU A 235 -9.67 1.25 16.62
C GLU A 235 -8.82 1.06 17.88
N THR A 236 -9.30 0.28 18.85
CA THR A 236 -8.55 -0.08 20.06
C THR A 236 -7.31 -0.92 19.70
N THR A 237 -7.47 -1.86 18.78
CA THR A 237 -6.35 -2.71 18.32
C THR A 237 -5.27 -1.88 17.62
N LEU A 238 -5.66 -0.95 16.73
CA LEU A 238 -4.74 0.00 16.08
C LEU A 238 -3.99 0.84 17.11
N ALA A 239 -4.71 1.46 18.05
CA ALA A 239 -4.10 2.29 19.09
C ALA A 239 -3.12 1.51 19.97
N ASN A 240 -3.38 0.22 20.24
CA ASN A 240 -2.47 -0.64 20.98
C ASN A 240 -1.17 -0.90 20.19
N PHE A 241 -1.25 -1.18 18.88
CA PHE A 241 -0.04 -1.34 18.06
C PHE A 241 0.76 -0.05 17.93
N GLU A 242 0.09 1.10 17.75
CA GLU A 242 0.74 2.40 17.74
C GLU A 242 1.46 2.70 19.07
N HIS A 243 0.81 2.41 20.20
CA HIS A 243 1.43 2.53 21.54
C HIS A 243 2.69 1.66 21.67
N LEU A 244 2.69 0.49 21.05
CA LEU A 244 3.83 -0.42 21.01
C LEU A 244 4.87 -0.03 19.93
N GLN A 245 4.68 1.12 19.26
CA GLN A 245 5.56 1.68 18.21
C GLN A 245 5.62 0.86 16.91
N PHE A 246 4.59 0.07 16.62
CA PHE A 246 4.43 -0.59 15.34
C PHE A 246 3.67 0.30 14.35
N GLN A 247 4.05 0.24 13.09
CA GLN A 247 3.24 0.77 11.99
C GLN A 247 2.40 -0.36 11.39
N THR A 248 1.10 -0.19 11.36
CA THR A 248 0.19 -1.20 10.82
C THR A 248 0.08 -1.12 9.30
N ILE A 249 0.06 -2.28 8.66
CA ILE A 249 -0.30 -2.47 7.26
C ILE A 249 -1.62 -3.22 7.24
N GLU A 250 -2.68 -2.51 6.92
CA GLU A 250 -4.02 -3.04 6.97
C GLU A 250 -4.35 -3.85 5.72
N TYR A 251 -5.06 -4.96 5.88
CA TYR A 251 -5.60 -5.75 4.79
C TYR A 251 -7.00 -6.28 5.10
N PRO A 252 -7.90 -6.40 4.12
CA PRO A 252 -9.25 -6.88 4.36
C PRO A 252 -9.27 -8.38 4.64
N VAL A 253 -10.03 -8.77 5.67
CA VAL A 253 -10.39 -10.15 5.96
C VAL A 253 -11.83 -10.36 5.53
N GLN A 254 -12.11 -11.40 4.76
CA GLN A 254 -13.46 -11.73 4.29
C GLN A 254 -13.82 -13.14 4.72
N ASN A 255 -14.91 -13.27 5.47
CA ASN A 255 -15.37 -14.58 6.00
C ASN A 255 -14.26 -15.37 6.73
N GLY A 256 -13.40 -14.68 7.48
CA GLY A 256 -12.27 -15.28 8.17
C GLY A 256 -11.10 -15.69 7.26
N SER A 257 -11.12 -15.36 5.96
CA SER A 257 -10.05 -15.64 5.03
C SER A 257 -9.03 -14.51 4.99
N HIS A 258 -7.74 -14.84 5.09
CA HIS A 258 -6.60 -13.95 4.95
C HIS A 258 -6.05 -13.91 3.51
N GLN A 259 -6.88 -14.20 2.50
CA GLN A 259 -6.44 -14.27 1.10
C GLN A 259 -5.78 -12.99 0.62
N ALA A 260 -6.27 -11.81 1.03
CA ALA A 260 -5.69 -10.53 0.67
C ALA A 260 -4.23 -10.35 1.18
N LEU A 261 -3.88 -10.96 2.31
CA LEU A 261 -2.49 -11.00 2.81
C LEU A 261 -1.63 -11.88 1.91
N ILE A 262 -2.13 -13.07 1.56
CA ILE A 262 -1.42 -14.02 0.68
C ILE A 262 -1.15 -13.38 -0.68
N ASP A 263 -2.17 -12.75 -1.27
CA ASP A 263 -2.07 -12.07 -2.56
C ASP A 263 -1.06 -10.92 -2.51
N ALA A 264 -1.07 -10.13 -1.42
CA ALA A 264 -0.15 -9.03 -1.23
C ALA A 264 1.31 -9.50 -1.08
N LEU A 265 1.57 -10.56 -0.31
CA LEU A 265 2.91 -11.12 -0.14
C LEU A 265 3.45 -11.70 -1.45
N ASN A 266 2.63 -12.44 -2.19
CA ASN A 266 3.01 -13.01 -3.49
C ASN A 266 3.28 -11.91 -4.53
N ALA A 267 2.39 -10.92 -4.63
CA ALA A 267 2.57 -9.80 -5.54
C ALA A 267 3.84 -8.99 -5.20
N TRP A 268 4.15 -8.84 -3.90
CA TRP A 268 5.38 -8.16 -3.50
C TRP A 268 6.63 -8.98 -3.82
N ALA A 269 6.60 -10.30 -3.60
CA ALA A 269 7.69 -11.20 -4.00
C ALA A 269 7.94 -11.15 -5.52
N GLU A 270 6.87 -11.20 -6.31
CA GLU A 270 6.95 -11.08 -7.77
C GLU A 270 7.52 -9.72 -8.18
N HIS A 271 7.06 -8.63 -7.57
CA HIS A 271 7.57 -7.29 -7.82
C HIS A 271 9.09 -7.18 -7.60
N GLU A 272 9.60 -7.75 -6.52
CA GLU A 272 11.04 -7.68 -6.19
C GLU A 272 11.92 -8.58 -7.07
N THR A 273 11.36 -9.65 -7.64
CA THR A 273 12.10 -10.57 -8.51
C THR A 273 12.09 -10.17 -9.98
N GLN A 274 11.18 -9.29 -10.39
CA GLN A 274 11.08 -8.85 -11.77
C GLN A 274 12.21 -7.89 -12.17
N SER A 275 12.76 -8.09 -13.37
CA SER A 275 13.70 -7.13 -13.98
C SER A 275 12.96 -5.99 -14.68
N VAL A 276 13.65 -4.87 -14.91
CA VAL A 276 13.08 -3.74 -15.69
C VAL A 276 12.53 -4.16 -17.05
N PRO A 277 13.20 -5.01 -17.85
CA PRO A 277 12.62 -5.55 -19.08
C PRO A 277 11.34 -6.36 -18.88
N ASP A 278 11.21 -7.09 -17.77
CA ASP A 278 10.01 -7.86 -17.46
C ASP A 278 8.83 -6.96 -17.12
N TYR A 279 9.04 -5.89 -16.36
CA TYR A 279 8.00 -4.88 -16.12
C TYR A 279 7.49 -4.27 -17.44
N ILE A 280 8.40 -3.90 -18.33
CA ILE A 280 8.04 -3.34 -19.64
C ILE A 280 7.22 -4.34 -20.44
N ARG A 281 7.66 -5.59 -20.52
CA ARG A 281 6.97 -6.66 -21.27
C ARG A 281 5.60 -6.94 -20.68
N LYS A 282 5.51 -7.17 -19.37
CA LYS A 282 4.26 -7.51 -18.67
C LYS A 282 3.24 -6.37 -18.74
N THR A 283 3.65 -5.13 -18.46
CA THR A 283 2.77 -3.97 -18.59
C THR A 283 2.26 -3.82 -20.01
N LYS A 284 3.12 -3.99 -21.01
CA LYS A 284 2.71 -3.89 -22.41
C LYS A 284 1.70 -4.97 -22.78
N GLU A 285 1.93 -6.23 -22.40
CA GLU A 285 1.02 -7.36 -22.62
C GLU A 285 -0.35 -7.10 -21.97
N LEU A 286 -0.38 -6.62 -20.71
CA LEU A 286 -1.62 -6.31 -20.00
C LEU A 286 -2.41 -5.18 -20.69
N VAL A 287 -1.72 -4.12 -21.11
CA VAL A 287 -2.38 -2.99 -21.79
C VAL A 287 -2.85 -3.36 -23.19
N GLU A 288 -2.09 -4.14 -23.96
CA GLU A 288 -2.47 -4.60 -25.30
C GLU A 288 -3.63 -5.62 -25.26
N ALA A 289 -3.78 -6.35 -24.16
CA ALA A 289 -4.94 -7.22 -23.93
C ALA A 289 -6.24 -6.43 -23.70
N GLY A 290 -6.16 -5.14 -23.40
CA GLY A 290 -7.29 -4.25 -23.16
C GLY A 290 -7.63 -4.09 -21.68
N ILE A 291 -8.81 -3.53 -21.39
CA ILE A 291 -9.25 -3.29 -20.00
C ILE A 291 -9.34 -4.61 -19.23
N PRO A 292 -8.69 -4.72 -18.05
CA PRO A 292 -8.74 -5.91 -17.22
C PRO A 292 -10.17 -6.36 -16.92
N GLN A 293 -10.45 -7.65 -17.12
CA GLN A 293 -11.77 -8.24 -16.89
C GLN A 293 -11.84 -9.02 -15.57
N THR A 294 -10.70 -9.33 -14.99
CA THR A 294 -10.60 -10.06 -13.72
C THR A 294 -9.93 -9.18 -12.65
N GLN A 295 -10.23 -9.46 -11.39
CA GLN A 295 -9.57 -8.78 -10.27
C GLN A 295 -8.04 -9.03 -10.29
N HIS A 296 -7.64 -10.25 -10.63
CA HIS A 296 -6.21 -10.62 -10.74
C HIS A 296 -5.46 -9.77 -11.78
N ASP A 297 -6.04 -9.57 -12.97
CA ASP A 297 -5.41 -8.74 -14.02
C ASP A 297 -5.40 -7.26 -13.61
N THR A 298 -6.45 -6.81 -12.93
CA THR A 298 -6.52 -5.46 -12.34
C THR A 298 -5.40 -5.25 -11.34
N ASP A 299 -5.25 -6.14 -10.36
CA ASP A 299 -4.19 -6.07 -9.35
C ASP A 299 -2.79 -6.14 -9.96
N SER A 300 -2.61 -7.03 -10.95
CA SER A 300 -1.37 -7.12 -11.73
C SER A 300 -1.02 -5.78 -12.38
N LEU A 301 -1.95 -5.18 -13.14
CA LEU A 301 -1.69 -3.89 -13.80
C LEU A 301 -1.47 -2.78 -12.79
N LEU A 302 -2.23 -2.74 -11.70
CA LEU A 302 -2.06 -1.77 -10.64
C LEU A 302 -0.69 -1.90 -9.94
N SER A 303 -0.17 -3.10 -9.77
CA SER A 303 1.18 -3.35 -9.27
C SER A 303 2.23 -2.77 -10.23
N GLU A 304 2.09 -3.05 -11.52
CA GLU A 304 3.01 -2.52 -12.54
C GLU A 304 3.02 -0.97 -12.58
N LEU A 305 1.85 -0.33 -12.47
CA LEU A 305 1.73 1.13 -12.41
C LEU A 305 2.39 1.76 -11.18
N SER A 306 2.70 0.98 -10.17
CA SER A 306 3.44 1.43 -8.98
C SER A 306 4.94 1.55 -9.25
N THR A 307 5.45 0.93 -10.33
CA THR A 307 6.86 1.03 -10.73
C THR A 307 7.07 2.16 -11.74
N PRO A 308 8.21 2.86 -11.72
CA PRO A 308 8.51 3.87 -12.73
C PRO A 308 8.50 3.30 -14.16
N SER A 309 9.09 2.13 -14.37
CA SER A 309 9.16 1.49 -15.70
C SER A 309 7.81 1.01 -16.21
N GLY A 310 6.99 0.42 -15.33
CA GLY A 310 5.62 0.01 -15.67
C GLY A 310 4.73 1.21 -15.97
N LEU A 311 4.80 2.26 -15.14
CA LEU A 311 4.07 3.50 -15.37
C LEU A 311 4.45 4.16 -16.71
N ASP A 312 5.73 4.29 -17.01
CA ASP A 312 6.21 4.85 -18.27
C ASP A 312 5.72 4.01 -19.45
N THR A 313 5.75 2.69 -19.35
CA THR A 313 5.26 1.77 -20.38
C THR A 313 3.75 1.92 -20.57
N PHE A 314 2.98 1.98 -19.49
CA PHE A 314 1.54 2.24 -19.55
C PHE A 314 1.25 3.56 -20.29
N ILE A 315 1.88 4.64 -19.90
CA ILE A 315 1.72 5.97 -20.51
C ILE A 315 2.04 5.96 -22.03
N GLN A 316 3.00 5.13 -22.42
CA GLN A 316 3.38 4.98 -23.83
C GLN A 316 2.42 4.09 -24.63
N THR A 317 1.83 3.08 -23.97
CA THR A 317 1.02 2.04 -24.65
C THR A 317 -0.48 2.32 -24.58
N ALA A 318 -0.99 2.79 -23.45
CA ALA A 318 -2.41 3.09 -23.22
C ALA A 318 -2.80 4.41 -23.92
N LYS A 319 -3.26 4.33 -25.15
CA LYS A 319 -3.64 5.50 -25.98
C LYS A 319 -5.15 5.70 -26.10
N GLU A 320 -5.91 4.69 -25.74
CA GLU A 320 -7.35 4.72 -25.83
C GLU A 320 -7.97 5.41 -24.61
N PRO A 321 -8.96 6.29 -24.81
CA PRO A 321 -9.60 7.04 -23.72
C PRO A 321 -10.29 6.19 -22.67
N ILE A 322 -10.64 4.95 -23.00
CA ILE A 322 -11.26 4.01 -22.07
C ILE A 322 -10.42 3.76 -20.82
N TRP A 323 -9.10 3.93 -20.91
CA TRP A 323 -8.18 3.81 -19.79
C TRP A 323 -8.35 4.91 -18.73
N ILE A 324 -8.87 6.08 -19.11
CA ILE A 324 -9.22 7.15 -18.17
C ILE A 324 -10.37 6.69 -17.27
N ASN A 325 -11.40 6.06 -17.87
CA ASN A 325 -12.52 5.52 -17.10
C ASN A 325 -12.09 4.40 -16.17
N TRP A 326 -11.24 3.50 -16.66
CA TRP A 326 -10.69 2.43 -15.85
C TRP A 326 -9.92 2.98 -14.64
N LEU A 327 -9.05 3.98 -14.82
CA LEU A 327 -8.35 4.63 -13.71
C LEU A 327 -9.31 5.32 -12.73
N TYR A 328 -10.39 5.92 -13.23
CA TYR A 328 -11.40 6.56 -12.37
C TYR A 328 -12.09 5.56 -11.45
N GLU A 329 -12.32 4.36 -11.91
CA GLU A 329 -12.92 3.27 -11.12
C GLU A 329 -11.97 2.75 -10.03
N GLN A 330 -10.65 2.96 -10.19
CA GLN A 330 -9.68 2.49 -9.21
C GLN A 330 -9.60 3.44 -8.02
N LYS A 331 -10.01 2.96 -6.86
CA LYS A 331 -10.07 3.75 -5.60
C LYS A 331 -8.77 4.50 -5.29
N ARG A 332 -7.62 3.89 -5.52
CA ARG A 332 -6.30 4.49 -5.25
C ARG A 332 -5.95 5.67 -6.14
N TYR A 333 -6.61 5.83 -7.29
CA TYR A 333 -6.41 6.95 -8.22
C TYR A 333 -7.53 7.99 -8.16
N SER A 334 -8.47 7.86 -7.22
CA SER A 334 -9.58 8.81 -7.06
C SER A 334 -9.11 10.26 -6.92
N THR A 335 -7.94 10.48 -6.29
CA THR A 335 -7.34 11.81 -6.12
C THR A 335 -6.91 12.47 -7.43
N LEU A 336 -6.73 11.72 -8.52
CA LEU A 336 -6.49 12.30 -9.85
C LEU A 336 -7.71 13.05 -10.39
N PHE A 337 -8.90 12.74 -9.87
CA PHE A 337 -10.18 13.24 -10.36
C PHE A 337 -10.93 14.11 -9.35
N ASP A 338 -10.43 14.21 -8.11
CA ASP A 338 -11.07 14.96 -7.03
C ASP A 338 -10.50 16.36 -6.84
N GLY A 339 -9.48 16.64 -7.62
CA GLY A 339 -8.90 17.94 -7.63
C GLY A 339 -7.86 18.21 -6.55
N THR A 340 -7.45 17.20 -5.82
CA THR A 340 -6.34 17.28 -4.89
C THR A 340 -5.03 17.47 -5.66
N GLU A 341 -4.16 18.34 -5.21
CA GLU A 341 -2.83 18.49 -5.81
C GLU A 341 -2.07 17.17 -5.75
N PRO A 342 -1.47 16.71 -6.87
CA PRO A 342 -0.76 15.44 -6.90
C PRO A 342 0.43 15.45 -5.94
N GLN A 343 0.37 14.54 -4.99
CA GLN A 343 1.36 14.40 -3.92
C GLN A 343 2.62 13.67 -4.40
N THR A 344 2.53 12.91 -5.51
CA THR A 344 3.63 12.09 -6.00
C THR A 344 3.99 12.40 -7.45
N PRO A 345 5.25 12.16 -7.87
CA PRO A 345 5.66 12.27 -9.26
C PRO A 345 4.83 11.39 -10.20
N GLN A 346 4.44 10.19 -9.75
CA GLN A 346 3.62 9.26 -10.53
C GLN A 346 2.22 9.83 -10.79
N GLN A 347 1.59 10.43 -9.79
CA GLN A 347 0.29 11.10 -9.97
C GLN A 347 0.39 12.26 -10.99
N ARG A 348 1.46 13.03 -10.97
CA ARG A 348 1.71 14.08 -11.97
C ARG A 348 1.86 13.51 -13.37
N GLN A 349 2.60 12.41 -13.52
CA GLN A 349 2.75 11.74 -14.82
C GLN A 349 1.42 11.24 -15.36
N LEU A 350 0.57 10.63 -14.51
CA LEU A 350 -0.78 10.20 -14.90
C LEU A 350 -1.68 11.37 -15.29
N LEU A 351 -1.67 12.47 -14.54
CA LEU A 351 -2.44 13.67 -14.91
C LEU A 351 -2.01 14.25 -16.26
N ASN A 352 -0.69 14.32 -16.50
CA ASN A 352 -0.17 14.76 -17.79
C ASN A 352 -0.57 13.81 -18.91
N TRP A 353 -0.58 12.50 -18.65
CA TRP A 353 -1.03 11.50 -19.60
C TRP A 353 -2.54 11.63 -19.90
N ILE A 354 -3.40 11.77 -18.86
CA ILE A 354 -4.84 12.02 -19.02
C ILE A 354 -5.05 13.25 -19.92
N THR A 355 -4.37 14.35 -19.62
CA THR A 355 -4.46 15.59 -20.38
C THR A 355 -4.05 15.39 -21.84
N ARG A 356 -2.98 14.62 -22.08
CA ARG A 356 -2.51 14.29 -23.43
C ARG A 356 -3.51 13.43 -24.19
N ILE A 357 -4.12 12.41 -23.55
CA ILE A 357 -5.14 11.56 -24.17
C ILE A 357 -6.37 12.38 -24.54
N CYS A 358 -6.83 13.26 -23.67
CA CYS A 358 -7.93 14.19 -23.97
C CYS A 358 -7.57 15.10 -25.15
N ASN A 359 -6.33 15.56 -25.24
CA ASN A 359 -5.87 16.43 -26.30
C ASN A 359 -5.75 15.71 -27.67
N ILE A 360 -5.25 14.49 -27.70
CA ILE A 360 -5.15 13.67 -28.94
C ILE A 360 -6.55 13.30 -29.44
N ASN A 361 -7.45 12.93 -28.55
CA ASN A 361 -8.83 12.52 -28.87
C ASN A 361 -9.82 13.69 -28.90
N PHE A 362 -9.34 14.84 -29.11
CA PHE A 362 -9.98 16.13 -29.01
C PHE A 362 -11.12 16.35 -30.01
N ASN A 363 -11.17 15.61 -31.10
CA ASN A 363 -12.32 15.60 -32.04
C ASN A 363 -13.48 14.75 -31.48
N SER A 364 -13.29 14.01 -30.41
CA SER A 364 -14.33 13.27 -29.70
C SER A 364 -14.86 14.13 -28.55
N GLU A 365 -15.91 14.91 -28.84
CA GLU A 365 -16.59 15.75 -27.86
C GLU A 365 -17.02 14.95 -26.61
N SER A 366 -17.44 13.70 -26.79
CA SER A 366 -17.90 12.84 -25.73
C SER A 366 -16.81 12.52 -24.70
N ILE A 367 -15.55 12.32 -25.11
CA ILE A 367 -14.43 11.92 -24.23
C ILE A 367 -13.94 13.10 -23.42
N THR A 368 -13.78 14.25 -24.06
CA THR A 368 -13.36 15.47 -23.36
C THR A 368 -14.42 15.91 -22.36
N LEU A 369 -15.71 15.84 -22.74
CA LEU A 369 -16.81 16.10 -21.83
C LEU A 369 -16.89 15.11 -20.67
N GLN A 370 -16.57 13.84 -20.92
CA GLN A 370 -16.52 12.83 -19.86
C GLN A 370 -15.42 13.13 -18.85
N TYR A 371 -14.21 13.45 -19.30
CA TYR A 371 -13.13 13.87 -18.42
C TYR A 371 -13.48 15.13 -17.63
N ILE A 372 -14.06 16.13 -18.29
CA ILE A 372 -14.55 17.35 -17.66
C ILE A 372 -15.58 17.04 -16.57
N LYS A 373 -16.55 16.17 -16.85
CA LYS A 373 -17.56 15.75 -15.85
C LYS A 373 -16.93 15.02 -14.68
N LEU A 374 -15.97 14.14 -14.92
CA LEU A 374 -15.22 13.44 -13.86
C LEU A 374 -14.48 14.45 -12.97
N CYS A 375 -13.87 15.46 -13.56
CA CYS A 375 -13.17 16.51 -12.82
C CYS A 375 -14.12 17.52 -12.15
N GLN A 376 -15.31 17.79 -12.70
CA GLN A 376 -16.25 18.79 -12.18
C GLN A 376 -16.82 18.47 -10.80
N GLN A 377 -16.93 17.21 -10.43
CA GLN A 377 -17.42 16.84 -9.11
C GLN A 377 -16.47 17.26 -7.99
N ARG A 378 -15.19 17.45 -8.30
CA ARG A 378 -14.12 17.72 -7.33
C ARG A 378 -12.96 18.49 -7.95
N LEU A 379 -13.23 19.53 -8.75
CA LEU A 379 -12.17 20.32 -9.40
C LEU A 379 -11.26 21.00 -8.39
N SER A 380 -9.97 20.65 -8.42
CA SER A 380 -8.92 21.53 -7.94
C SER A 380 -8.34 22.35 -9.07
N ASP A 381 -7.77 23.47 -8.69
CA ASP A 381 -7.05 24.38 -9.55
C ASP A 381 -5.98 23.67 -10.38
N TYR A 382 -5.34 22.63 -9.83
CA TYR A 382 -4.28 21.89 -10.49
C TYR A 382 -4.75 21.03 -11.67
N ALA A 383 -5.81 20.24 -11.49
CA ALA A 383 -6.34 19.42 -12.58
C ALA A 383 -6.87 20.30 -13.72
N PHE A 384 -7.48 21.41 -13.37
CA PHE A 384 -7.93 22.41 -14.31
C PHE A 384 -6.77 23.07 -15.07
N GLN A 385 -5.71 23.49 -14.38
CA GLN A 385 -4.50 24.08 -15.00
C GLN A 385 -3.83 23.09 -15.96
N SER A 386 -3.65 21.83 -15.56
CA SER A 386 -3.05 20.80 -16.41
C SER A 386 -3.88 20.58 -17.67
N PHE A 387 -5.19 20.49 -17.53
CA PHE A 387 -6.11 20.35 -18.66
C PHE A 387 -6.03 21.57 -19.57
N SER A 388 -6.16 22.77 -19.04
CA SER A 388 -6.18 24.01 -19.80
C SER A 388 -4.88 24.21 -20.59
N THR A 389 -3.72 23.98 -19.96
CA THR A 389 -2.42 24.15 -20.60
C THR A 389 -2.22 23.23 -21.80
N SER A 390 -2.69 21.98 -21.72
CA SER A 390 -2.55 21.02 -22.82
C SER A 390 -3.65 21.15 -23.89
N ALA A 391 -4.86 21.54 -23.49
CA ALA A 391 -5.98 21.70 -24.40
C ALA A 391 -5.87 22.96 -25.30
N ILE A 392 -5.05 23.92 -24.89
CA ILE A 392 -4.87 25.20 -25.57
C ILE A 392 -3.86 25.14 -26.72
N GLN A 393 -3.11 24.06 -26.88
CA GLN A 393 -2.19 23.96 -28.01
C GLN A 393 -2.92 24.14 -29.35
N PRO A 394 -2.46 25.03 -30.23
CA PRO A 394 -3.17 25.38 -31.47
C PRO A 394 -3.34 24.14 -32.33
N SER A 395 -4.56 23.99 -32.89
CA SER A 395 -4.76 23.19 -34.07
C SER A 395 -4.02 23.83 -35.24
N ASN A 396 -3.57 23.02 -36.21
CA ASN A 396 -2.82 23.49 -37.37
C ASN A 396 -3.57 24.59 -38.19
N ASP A 397 -4.87 24.76 -37.95
CA ASP A 397 -5.75 25.77 -38.56
C ASP A 397 -5.97 27.01 -37.68
N GLY A 398 -5.34 27.08 -36.49
CA GLY A 398 -5.44 28.23 -35.58
C GLY A 398 -6.79 28.35 -34.84
N THR A 399 -7.71 27.39 -34.98
CA THR A 399 -9.01 27.44 -34.29
C THR A 399 -8.93 26.74 -32.93
N PRO A 400 -9.52 27.31 -31.87
CA PRO A 400 -9.68 26.62 -30.61
C PRO A 400 -10.62 25.44 -30.80
N LYS A 401 -10.29 24.42 -30.13
CA LYS A 401 -10.97 23.17 -30.31
C LYS A 401 -12.37 23.19 -29.65
N LYS A 402 -13.36 22.54 -30.32
CA LYS A 402 -14.75 22.47 -29.86
C LYS A 402 -14.90 21.95 -28.41
N ALA A 403 -14.06 21.06 -28.01
CA ALA A 403 -14.08 20.50 -26.66
C ALA A 403 -13.78 21.54 -25.58
N LEU A 404 -12.86 22.47 -25.85
CA LEU A 404 -12.56 23.56 -24.94
C LEU A 404 -13.74 24.54 -24.85
N GLN A 405 -14.40 24.80 -25.96
CA GLN A 405 -15.65 25.61 -26.00
C GLN A 405 -16.75 24.93 -25.17
N ALA A 406 -16.93 23.62 -25.32
CA ALA A 406 -17.87 22.84 -24.53
C ALA A 406 -17.56 22.88 -23.04
N PHE A 407 -16.28 22.73 -22.68
CA PHE A 407 -15.81 22.85 -21.29
C PHE A 407 -16.16 24.21 -20.69
N LEU A 408 -15.73 25.27 -21.31
CA LEU A 408 -15.98 26.63 -20.82
C LEU A 408 -17.48 26.91 -20.70
N SER A 409 -18.27 26.52 -21.70
CA SER A 409 -19.73 26.73 -21.69
C SER A 409 -20.43 25.96 -20.59
N THR A 410 -19.98 24.74 -20.28
CA THR A 410 -20.55 23.89 -19.20
C THR A 410 -20.16 24.41 -17.85
N SER A 411 -18.89 24.68 -17.66
CA SER A 411 -18.35 25.16 -16.38
C SER A 411 -18.93 26.51 -15.96
N ILE A 412 -19.14 27.39 -16.91
CA ILE A 412 -19.75 28.71 -16.66
C ILE A 412 -21.24 28.58 -16.33
N LYS A 413 -21.97 27.69 -17.01
CA LYS A 413 -23.40 27.49 -16.76
C LYS A 413 -23.68 26.94 -15.37
N ASP A 414 -22.89 25.99 -14.91
CA ASP A 414 -23.15 25.33 -13.64
C ASP A 414 -22.71 26.14 -12.43
N LYS A 415 -21.98 27.27 -12.62
CA LYS A 415 -21.43 28.10 -11.54
C LYS A 415 -20.76 27.31 -10.41
N THR A 416 -20.29 26.11 -10.75
CA THR A 416 -19.74 25.16 -9.79
C THR A 416 -18.23 25.30 -9.61
N MET A 417 -17.61 26.16 -10.40
CA MET A 417 -16.17 26.42 -10.30
C MET A 417 -15.91 27.45 -9.19
N PRO A 418 -15.34 27.04 -8.06
CA PRO A 418 -15.09 27.95 -6.96
C PRO A 418 -13.99 28.97 -7.26
N TYR A 419 -13.09 28.65 -8.17
CA TYR A 419 -11.95 29.47 -8.55
C TYR A 419 -11.36 29.03 -9.89
N MET A 420 -11.11 29.98 -10.80
CA MET A 420 -10.37 29.72 -12.03
C MET A 420 -9.03 30.47 -12.01
N PRO A 421 -7.90 29.76 -12.04
CA PRO A 421 -6.60 30.44 -12.11
C PRO A 421 -6.48 31.10 -13.49
N HIS A 422 -6.53 32.40 -13.51
CA HIS A 422 -6.45 33.23 -14.70
C HIS A 422 -5.23 32.95 -15.55
N ASP A 423 -4.08 32.77 -14.89
CA ASP A 423 -2.80 32.72 -15.56
C ASP A 423 -2.63 31.56 -16.51
N SER A 424 -3.17 30.37 -16.14
CA SER A 424 -3.00 29.19 -16.98
C SER A 424 -4.00 29.11 -18.13
N LEU A 425 -5.21 29.61 -17.91
CA LEU A 425 -6.26 29.56 -18.94
C LEU A 425 -6.11 30.69 -19.95
N LEU A 426 -5.90 31.89 -19.47
CA LEU A 426 -5.94 33.09 -20.31
C LEU A 426 -4.66 33.30 -21.10
N CYS A 427 -3.49 33.09 -20.52
CA CYS A 427 -2.23 33.16 -21.27
C CYS A 427 -2.17 32.18 -22.45
N GLY A 428 -2.70 30.97 -22.27
CA GLY A 428 -2.80 30.03 -23.38
C GLY A 428 -3.86 30.37 -24.42
N PHE A 429 -4.93 31.05 -24.04
CA PHE A 429 -5.97 31.51 -24.97
C PHE A 429 -5.54 32.73 -25.79
N GLU A 430 -4.74 33.61 -25.25
CA GLU A 430 -4.39 34.87 -25.87
C GLU A 430 -3.81 34.69 -27.29
N ASP A 431 -2.86 33.76 -27.45
CA ASP A 431 -2.24 33.48 -28.75
C ASP A 431 -3.21 32.86 -29.77
N GLN A 432 -4.19 32.10 -29.31
CA GLN A 432 -5.15 31.43 -30.18
C GLN A 432 -6.31 32.33 -30.57
N PHE A 433 -6.73 33.21 -29.68
CA PHE A 433 -7.81 34.14 -29.96
C PHE A 433 -7.39 35.34 -30.81
N ARG A 434 -6.11 35.65 -30.84
CA ARG A 434 -5.57 36.59 -31.85
C ARG A 434 -5.83 36.15 -33.28
N ALA A 435 -6.00 34.83 -33.51
CA ALA A 435 -6.23 34.25 -34.81
C ALA A 435 -7.74 34.14 -35.19
N SER A 436 -8.69 34.27 -34.26
CA SER A 436 -10.11 34.05 -34.53
C SER A 436 -11.06 34.82 -33.60
N ASN A 437 -11.61 35.90 -34.10
CA ASN A 437 -12.59 36.73 -33.38
C ASN A 437 -13.87 35.97 -32.98
N ILE A 438 -14.32 35.04 -33.80
CA ILE A 438 -15.58 34.29 -33.59
C ILE A 438 -15.44 33.39 -32.33
N VAL A 439 -14.31 32.82 -32.17
CA VAL A 439 -14.06 31.91 -31.07
C VAL A 439 -13.84 32.64 -29.74
N TRP A 440 -13.19 33.80 -29.82
CA TRP A 440 -13.09 34.71 -28.68
C TRP A 440 -14.49 35.08 -28.14
N GLU A 441 -15.37 35.57 -28.99
CA GLU A 441 -16.71 35.98 -28.58
C GLU A 441 -17.57 34.83 -28.04
N ALA A 442 -17.49 33.65 -28.69
CA ALA A 442 -18.30 32.50 -28.31
C ALA A 442 -17.80 31.77 -27.04
N ALA A 443 -16.49 31.69 -26.86
CA ALA A 443 -15.91 30.87 -25.80
C ALA A 443 -15.38 31.70 -24.61
N LEU A 444 -14.73 32.82 -24.88
CA LEU A 444 -14.05 33.58 -23.82
C LEU A 444 -14.90 34.69 -23.22
N ARG A 445 -15.83 35.27 -23.98
CA ARG A 445 -16.69 36.33 -23.45
C ARG A 445 -17.56 35.87 -22.27
N PRO A 446 -18.24 34.71 -22.31
CA PRO A 446 -18.96 34.18 -21.15
C PRO A 446 -18.08 33.95 -19.95
N PHE A 447 -16.82 33.52 -20.17
CA PHE A 447 -15.83 33.31 -19.13
C PHE A 447 -15.40 34.62 -18.49
N LEU A 448 -15.09 35.63 -19.27
CA LEU A 448 -14.73 36.96 -18.78
C LEU A 448 -15.90 37.66 -18.05
N GLU A 449 -17.14 37.45 -18.49
CA GLU A 449 -18.33 37.96 -17.79
C GLU A 449 -18.55 37.26 -16.44
N PHE A 450 -18.30 35.98 -16.36
CA PHE A 450 -18.32 35.23 -15.11
C PHE A 450 -17.24 35.73 -14.13
N ASP A 451 -16.05 35.91 -14.63
CA ASP A 451 -14.88 36.25 -13.83
C ASP A 451 -14.87 37.71 -13.39
N ARG A 452 -15.49 38.63 -14.14
CA ARG A 452 -15.72 40.00 -13.70
C ARG A 452 -16.49 40.11 -12.40
N SER A 453 -17.21 39.06 -12.00
CA SER A 453 -17.86 38.97 -10.70
C SER A 453 -16.91 38.48 -9.59
N SER A 454 -15.72 38.01 -9.93
CA SER A 454 -14.73 37.52 -8.97
C SER A 454 -13.90 38.68 -8.41
N LYS A 455 -13.54 38.64 -7.13
CA LYS A 455 -12.75 39.67 -6.45
C LYS A 455 -11.30 39.78 -6.96
N PHE A 456 -10.91 38.89 -7.86
CA PHE A 456 -9.52 38.74 -8.32
C PHE A 456 -9.32 39.20 -9.77
N TYR A 457 -10.39 39.64 -10.44
CA TYR A 457 -10.33 40.02 -11.82
C TYR A 457 -10.82 41.44 -12.06
N GLU A 458 -9.92 42.33 -12.46
CA GLU A 458 -10.24 43.66 -12.97
C GLU A 458 -9.67 43.78 -14.39
N PRO A 459 -10.44 43.45 -15.45
CA PRO A 459 -9.99 43.66 -16.82
C PRO A 459 -10.03 45.16 -17.12
N ASP A 460 -8.99 45.64 -17.78
CA ASP A 460 -9.10 46.97 -18.45
C ASP A 460 -10.21 46.92 -19.47
N PRO A 461 -11.09 47.94 -19.52
CA PRO A 461 -12.18 47.96 -20.48
C PRO A 461 -11.62 48.07 -21.91
N VAL A 462 -11.70 46.94 -22.63
CA VAL A 462 -11.40 46.92 -24.06
C VAL A 462 -12.66 47.35 -24.81
N PRO A 463 -12.65 48.47 -25.55
CA PRO A 463 -13.80 48.85 -26.36
C PRO A 463 -13.91 47.90 -27.56
N PHE A 464 -14.88 47.01 -27.52
CA PHE A 464 -15.27 46.22 -28.71
C PHE A 464 -16.07 47.07 -29.66
N SER A 465 -15.48 47.51 -30.76
CA SER A 465 -16.22 47.96 -31.91
C SER A 465 -16.43 46.80 -32.89
N SER A 466 -17.65 46.61 -33.34
CA SER A 466 -17.99 45.58 -34.30
C SER A 466 -17.23 45.81 -35.60
N GLY A 467 -16.23 45.01 -35.89
CA GLY A 467 -15.51 45.00 -37.16
C GLY A 467 -13.99 45.20 -37.09
N GLU A 468 -13.41 45.57 -35.98
CA GLU A 468 -11.94 45.64 -35.84
C GLU A 468 -11.38 44.43 -35.11
N LYS A 469 -10.21 43.97 -35.59
CA LYS A 469 -9.44 42.95 -34.87
C LYS A 469 -9.14 43.49 -33.47
N PRO A 470 -9.49 42.78 -32.42
CA PRO A 470 -9.14 43.22 -31.07
C PRO A 470 -7.63 43.32 -30.95
N ASP A 471 -7.17 44.53 -30.66
CA ASP A 471 -5.79 44.74 -30.21
C ASP A 471 -5.76 44.21 -28.75
N VAL A 472 -5.31 42.98 -28.59
CA VAL A 472 -5.38 42.27 -27.29
C VAL A 472 -4.21 42.72 -26.43
N ASN A 473 -4.29 43.91 -25.93
CA ASN A 473 -3.53 44.32 -24.75
C ASN A 473 -4.44 44.25 -23.51
N VAL A 474 -4.81 43.04 -23.14
CA VAL A 474 -5.48 42.83 -21.87
C VAL A 474 -4.38 42.72 -20.82
N SER A 475 -4.10 43.83 -20.15
CA SER A 475 -3.23 43.81 -18.98
C SER A 475 -3.98 43.24 -17.79
N TRP A 476 -3.52 42.13 -17.32
CA TRP A 476 -4.07 41.49 -16.11
C TRP A 476 -3.33 42.04 -14.91
N ASN A 477 -4.02 42.74 -14.03
CA ASN A 477 -3.47 43.12 -12.73
C ASN A 477 -3.50 41.90 -11.80
N ILE A 478 -2.41 41.11 -11.83
CA ILE A 478 -2.19 40.05 -10.85
C ILE A 478 -1.71 40.72 -9.55
N PRO A 479 -2.40 40.51 -8.41
CA PRO A 479 -1.86 40.96 -7.15
C PRO A 479 -0.47 40.35 -6.91
N SER A 480 0.51 41.19 -6.65
CA SER A 480 1.93 40.80 -6.45
C SER A 480 2.19 39.79 -5.28
N SER A 481 1.14 39.33 -4.64
CA SER A 481 1.22 38.35 -3.55
C SER A 481 1.25 36.88 -3.97
N PHE A 482 1.12 36.55 -5.28
CA PHE A 482 1.13 35.18 -5.78
C PHE A 482 2.46 34.75 -6.46
N GLY A 483 3.49 35.56 -6.40
CA GLY A 483 4.79 35.29 -7.05
C GLY A 483 5.89 34.74 -6.15
N GLN A 484 5.59 34.26 -4.94
CA GLN A 484 6.57 33.59 -4.08
C GLN A 484 5.88 32.48 -3.29
N GLY A 485 5.98 31.27 -3.80
CA GLY A 485 5.58 30.04 -3.14
C GLY A 485 6.02 28.84 -3.96
#